data_5f8968fecdc9745e0341e276038bc07f
#
_entry.id   5f8968fecdc9745e0341e276038bc07f
#
_cell.length_a   1.000
_cell.length_b   1.000
_cell.length_c   1.000
_cell.angle_alpha   90.00
_cell.angle_beta   90.00
_cell.angle_gamma   90.00
#
_symmetry.space_group_name_H-M   'P 1'
#
loop_
_entity.id
_entity.type
_entity.pdbx_description
1 polymer ?
#
loop_
_entity_poly.entity_id
_entity_poly.type
_entity_poly.pdbx_seq_one_letter_code
_entity_poly.pdbx_strand_id
1 'polypeptide(L)'
;ADIKMTVNYTLLSKTFDNGVICASEQSVIVDQKIYDEVKQEFARRGAHILSKAETEKLRKTMFIDGHLNSEIVGQSAYKIATMAGIEVPTVAKVLIGEVTSTADEEPFAHEKLSPILAMYKSKDFDHSIEIAKELVELGGLGHTSLLYVDPSESEKVDKFGVAMKTGRILINMPASLGAIGDVYNFKLAPSLTLGCGSWGGNSVSENVGVSHLINVKTVAERRENMLW
;
A
#
# COMPACT_ATOMS: atom_id res chain seq x y z
N ALA A 1 3.09 4.45 17.32
CA ALA A 1 2.09 3.44 16.92
C ALA A 1 2.19 2.18 17.76
N ASP A 2 1.09 1.46 17.89
CA ASP A 2 1.09 0.10 18.48
C ASP A 2 1.63 -0.89 17.44
N ILE A 3 2.78 -1.50 17.73
CA ILE A 3 3.47 -2.41 16.82
C ILE A 3 2.64 -3.67 16.56
N LYS A 4 1.99 -4.23 17.58
CA LYS A 4 1.18 -5.45 17.45
C LYS A 4 -0.03 -5.23 16.56
N MET A 5 -0.72 -4.11 16.75
CA MET A 5 -1.84 -3.70 15.91
C MET A 5 -1.37 -3.44 14.47
N THR A 6 -0.30 -2.66 14.29
CA THR A 6 0.27 -2.32 12.98
C THR A 6 0.60 -3.57 12.16
N VAL A 7 1.36 -4.50 12.74
CA VAL A 7 1.74 -5.75 12.06
C VAL A 7 0.52 -6.61 11.76
N ASN A 8 -0.43 -6.70 12.71
CA ASN A 8 -1.66 -7.47 12.49
C ASN A 8 -2.50 -6.89 11.33
N TYR A 9 -2.66 -5.58 11.27
CA TYR A 9 -3.41 -4.91 10.21
C TYR A 9 -2.71 -5.00 8.85
N THR A 10 -1.39 -4.85 8.81
CA THR A 10 -0.60 -5.04 7.58
C THR A 10 -0.75 -6.47 7.06
N LEU A 11 -0.65 -7.48 7.92
CA LEU A 11 -0.84 -8.88 7.50
C LEU A 11 -2.27 -9.15 7.05
N LEU A 12 -3.28 -8.66 7.79
CA LEU A 12 -4.69 -8.79 7.42
C LEU A 12 -4.94 -8.20 6.03
N SER A 13 -4.45 -7.00 5.79
CA SER A 13 -4.57 -6.31 4.50
C SER A 13 -3.84 -7.03 3.38
N LYS A 14 -2.59 -7.44 3.63
CA LYS A 14 -1.75 -8.08 2.59
C LYS A 14 -2.15 -9.50 2.24
N THR A 15 -2.80 -10.21 3.15
CA THR A 15 -3.32 -11.56 2.90
C THR A 15 -4.75 -11.58 2.40
N PHE A 16 -5.47 -10.46 2.48
CA PHE A 16 -6.79 -10.34 1.91
C PHE A 16 -6.70 -10.54 0.39
N ASP A 17 -7.45 -11.52 -0.10
CA ASP A 17 -7.42 -11.94 -1.51
C ASP A 17 -6.00 -12.18 -2.05
N ASN A 18 -5.13 -12.78 -1.23
CA ASN A 18 -3.72 -12.99 -1.55
C ASN A 18 -2.99 -11.74 -2.08
N GLY A 19 -3.35 -10.56 -1.61
CA GLY A 19 -2.69 -9.29 -1.95
C GLY A 19 -3.01 -8.74 -3.33
N VAL A 20 -4.08 -9.22 -3.99
CA VAL A 20 -4.52 -8.71 -5.30
C VAL A 20 -5.15 -7.32 -5.19
N ILE A 21 -5.73 -6.97 -4.05
CA ILE A 21 -6.29 -5.64 -3.88
C ILE A 21 -5.20 -4.58 -4.06
N CYS A 22 -5.36 -3.72 -5.05
CA CYS A 22 -4.36 -2.70 -5.45
C CYS A 22 -3.99 -1.72 -4.32
N ALA A 23 -4.88 -1.52 -3.34
CA ALA A 23 -4.61 -0.72 -2.15
C ALA A 23 -3.86 -1.47 -1.04
N SER A 24 -3.59 -2.79 -1.20
CA SER A 24 -2.82 -3.54 -0.19
C SER A 24 -1.39 -3.00 -0.10
N GLU A 25 -0.82 -3.05 1.08
CA GLU A 25 0.53 -2.57 1.32
C GLU A 25 1.54 -3.25 0.38
N GLN A 26 2.30 -2.46 -0.37
CA GLN A 26 3.39 -2.96 -1.21
C GLN A 26 4.73 -2.89 -0.47
N SER A 27 4.85 -1.90 0.40
CA SER A 27 6.07 -1.62 1.16
C SER A 27 5.74 -1.20 2.59
N VAL A 28 6.61 -1.57 3.52
CA VAL A 28 6.57 -1.16 4.93
C VAL A 28 7.86 -0.40 5.24
N ILE A 29 7.73 0.87 5.61
CA ILE A 29 8.85 1.73 5.97
C ILE A 29 8.85 1.88 7.48
N VAL A 30 9.92 1.46 8.15
CA VAL A 30 9.99 1.35 9.60
C VAL A 30 11.13 2.20 10.15
N ASP A 31 10.83 3.03 11.14
CA ASP A 31 11.84 3.78 11.89
C ASP A 31 12.89 2.82 12.48
N GLN A 32 14.17 3.15 12.31
CA GLN A 32 15.30 2.32 12.76
C GLN A 32 15.23 1.95 14.25
N LYS A 33 14.60 2.79 15.08
CA LYS A 33 14.49 2.58 16.53
C LYS A 33 13.63 1.38 16.90
N ILE A 34 12.67 1.02 16.04
CA ILE A 34 11.74 -0.07 16.28
C ILE A 34 11.82 -1.16 15.21
N TYR A 35 12.76 -1.05 14.28
CA TYR A 35 12.86 -1.92 13.10
C TYR A 35 12.95 -3.40 13.45
N ASP A 36 13.83 -3.75 14.37
CA ASP A 36 14.04 -5.16 14.74
C ASP A 36 12.84 -5.73 15.52
N GLU A 37 12.17 -4.91 16.33
CA GLU A 37 10.94 -5.30 17.03
C GLU A 37 9.80 -5.57 16.04
N VAL A 38 9.58 -4.68 15.08
CA VAL A 38 8.57 -4.84 14.02
C VAL A 38 8.85 -6.09 13.18
N LYS A 39 10.11 -6.30 12.80
CA LYS A 39 10.54 -7.48 12.05
C LYS A 39 10.27 -8.78 12.80
N GLN A 40 10.59 -8.83 14.08
CA GLN A 40 10.31 -9.98 14.95
C GLN A 40 8.80 -10.23 15.08
N GLU A 41 8.00 -9.17 15.21
CA GLU A 41 6.55 -9.31 15.31
C GLU A 41 5.94 -9.84 14.00
N PHE A 42 6.43 -9.41 12.84
CA PHE A 42 6.06 -10.01 11.55
C PHE A 42 6.36 -11.51 11.51
N ALA A 43 7.59 -11.90 11.86
CA ALA A 43 8.00 -13.30 11.88
C ALA A 43 7.13 -14.13 12.85
N ARG A 44 6.87 -13.61 14.05
CA ARG A 44 6.02 -14.26 15.07
C ARG A 44 4.60 -14.50 14.57
N ARG A 45 4.07 -13.64 13.68
CA ARG A 45 2.72 -13.74 13.13
C ARG A 45 2.62 -14.49 11.81
N GLY A 46 3.71 -15.11 11.36
CA GLY A 46 3.73 -16.01 10.21
C GLY A 46 4.23 -15.38 8.91
N ALA A 47 4.87 -14.22 8.95
CA ALA A 47 5.66 -13.75 7.83
C ALA A 47 7.00 -14.49 7.75
N HIS A 48 7.45 -14.84 6.55
CA HIS A 48 8.79 -15.33 6.31
C HIS A 48 9.70 -14.17 5.90
N ILE A 49 10.69 -13.88 6.75
CA ILE A 49 11.70 -12.85 6.46
C ILE A 49 12.78 -13.50 5.60
N LEU A 50 12.91 -13.02 4.38
CA LEU A 50 13.85 -13.56 3.40
C LEU A 50 15.31 -13.27 3.79
N SER A 51 16.16 -14.27 3.68
CA SER A 51 17.60 -14.05 3.65
C SER A 51 18.02 -13.31 2.37
N LYS A 52 19.25 -12.80 2.33
CA LYS A 52 19.78 -12.15 1.12
C LYS A 52 19.71 -13.04 -0.11
N ALA A 53 20.06 -14.32 0.03
CA ALA A 53 20.03 -15.28 -1.07
C ALA A 53 18.59 -15.56 -1.55
N GLU A 54 17.64 -15.68 -0.63
CA GLU A 54 16.21 -15.85 -0.96
C GLU A 54 15.63 -14.59 -1.61
N THR A 55 16.01 -13.41 -1.14
CA THR A 55 15.61 -12.13 -1.75
C THR A 55 16.03 -12.06 -3.23
N GLU A 56 17.27 -12.48 -3.55
CA GLU A 56 17.74 -12.52 -4.94
C GLU A 56 16.97 -13.54 -5.80
N LYS A 57 16.64 -14.71 -5.24
CA LYS A 57 15.81 -15.68 -5.95
C LYS A 57 14.41 -15.12 -6.22
N LEU A 58 13.81 -14.46 -5.22
CA LEU A 58 12.47 -13.91 -5.35
C LEU A 58 12.42 -12.75 -6.36
N ARG A 59 13.45 -11.86 -6.40
CA ARG A 59 13.55 -10.82 -7.42
C ARG A 59 13.41 -11.38 -8.83
N LYS A 60 14.14 -12.45 -9.15
CA LYS A 60 14.12 -13.13 -10.46
C LYS A 60 12.78 -13.79 -10.78
N THR A 61 12.02 -14.17 -9.74
CA THR A 61 10.70 -14.78 -9.90
C THR A 61 9.60 -13.72 -10.05
N MET A 62 9.73 -12.60 -9.32
CA MET A 62 8.73 -11.52 -9.36
C MET A 62 8.69 -10.78 -10.69
N PHE A 63 9.85 -10.55 -11.30
CA PHE A 63 9.94 -9.80 -12.55
C PHE A 63 10.67 -10.62 -13.61
N ILE A 64 10.07 -10.74 -14.78
CA ILE A 64 10.60 -11.42 -15.96
C ILE A 64 10.61 -10.41 -17.10
N ASP A 65 11.77 -10.21 -17.71
CA ASP A 65 11.95 -9.24 -18.82
C ASP A 65 11.43 -7.83 -18.50
N GLY A 66 11.62 -7.38 -17.25
CA GLY A 66 11.21 -6.05 -16.80
C GLY A 66 9.72 -5.92 -16.46
N HIS A 67 8.95 -7.00 -16.49
CA HIS A 67 7.52 -6.99 -16.21
C HIS A 67 7.16 -7.90 -15.03
N LEU A 68 6.12 -7.52 -14.30
CA LEU A 68 5.57 -8.37 -13.24
C LEU A 68 5.20 -9.75 -13.79
N ASN A 69 5.71 -10.78 -13.17
CA ASN A 69 5.37 -12.17 -13.51
C ASN A 69 3.90 -12.46 -13.15
N SER A 70 3.05 -12.61 -14.16
CA SER A 70 1.61 -12.88 -13.96
C SER A 70 1.33 -14.16 -13.18
N GLU A 71 2.23 -15.14 -13.20
CA GLU A 71 2.07 -16.41 -12.51
C GLU A 71 2.09 -16.29 -10.97
N ILE A 72 2.61 -15.19 -10.41
CA ILE A 72 2.59 -14.96 -8.97
C ILE A 72 1.36 -14.20 -8.49
N VAL A 73 0.61 -13.56 -9.39
CA VAL A 73 -0.54 -12.72 -9.03
C VAL A 73 -1.62 -13.56 -8.35
N GLY A 74 -2.02 -13.16 -7.15
CA GLY A 74 -3.05 -13.85 -6.37
C GLY A 74 -2.65 -15.21 -5.81
N GLN A 75 -1.38 -15.63 -5.97
CA GLN A 75 -0.90 -16.88 -5.40
C GLN A 75 -0.56 -16.75 -3.91
N SER A 76 -0.60 -17.86 -3.19
CA SER A 76 -0.17 -17.88 -1.79
C SER A 76 1.34 -17.66 -1.64
N ALA A 77 1.79 -17.14 -0.50
CA ALA A 77 3.21 -16.97 -0.19
C ALA A 77 4.00 -18.28 -0.34
N TYR A 78 3.42 -19.41 0.08
CA TYR A 78 4.03 -20.74 -0.08
C TYR A 78 4.23 -21.12 -1.56
N LYS A 79 3.22 -20.88 -2.40
CA LYS A 79 3.31 -21.18 -3.83
C LYS A 79 4.38 -20.35 -4.52
N ILE A 80 4.42 -19.05 -4.21
CA ILE A 80 5.44 -18.13 -4.77
C ILE A 80 6.84 -18.52 -4.32
N ALA A 81 7.03 -18.85 -3.03
CA ALA A 81 8.30 -19.32 -2.51
C ALA A 81 8.77 -20.61 -3.22
N THR A 82 7.85 -21.55 -3.45
CA THR A 82 8.12 -22.79 -4.20
C THR A 82 8.60 -22.48 -5.63
N MET A 83 7.93 -21.54 -6.32
CA MET A 83 8.31 -21.11 -7.68
C MET A 83 9.73 -20.49 -7.70
N ALA A 84 10.08 -19.77 -6.62
CA ALA A 84 11.40 -19.16 -6.47
C ALA A 84 12.48 -20.15 -5.97
N GLY A 85 12.14 -21.39 -5.67
CA GLY A 85 13.07 -22.35 -5.06
C GLY A 85 13.51 -21.96 -3.65
N ILE A 86 12.55 -21.42 -2.86
CA ILE A 86 12.72 -21.01 -1.47
C ILE A 86 11.88 -21.94 -0.59
N GLU A 87 12.50 -22.46 0.45
CA GLU A 87 11.82 -23.31 1.43
C GLU A 87 11.18 -22.45 2.53
N VAL A 88 9.86 -22.51 2.67
CA VAL A 88 9.10 -21.81 3.70
C VAL A 88 8.07 -22.75 4.32
N PRO A 89 7.60 -22.49 5.54
CA PRO A 89 6.46 -23.21 6.10
C PRO A 89 5.23 -23.08 5.20
N THR A 90 4.44 -24.14 5.05
CA THR A 90 3.21 -24.13 4.24
C THR A 90 2.18 -23.10 4.71
N VAL A 91 2.27 -22.71 5.99
CA VAL A 91 1.42 -21.70 6.64
C VAL A 91 1.98 -20.28 6.56
N ALA A 92 3.09 -20.07 5.84
CA ALA A 92 3.66 -18.74 5.64
C ALA A 92 2.61 -17.81 5.00
N LYS A 93 2.39 -16.66 5.63
CA LYS A 93 1.36 -15.70 5.21
C LYS A 93 1.86 -14.72 4.17
N VAL A 94 3.08 -14.21 4.37
CA VAL A 94 3.70 -13.16 3.56
C VAL A 94 5.20 -13.41 3.47
N LEU A 95 5.79 -13.09 2.32
CA LEU A 95 7.24 -13.06 2.12
C LEU A 95 7.73 -11.62 2.25
N ILE A 96 8.72 -11.37 3.11
CA ILE A 96 9.23 -10.01 3.35
C ILE A 96 10.69 -9.94 2.94
N GLY A 97 10.99 -9.08 1.95
CA GLY A 97 12.35 -8.74 1.54
C GLY A 97 12.81 -7.44 2.20
N GLU A 98 13.97 -7.48 2.88
CA GLU A 98 14.64 -6.28 3.37
C GLU A 98 15.41 -5.64 2.22
N VAL A 99 15.03 -4.43 1.83
CA VAL A 99 15.57 -3.70 0.68
C VAL A 99 15.89 -2.26 1.03
N THR A 100 16.73 -1.62 0.22
CA THR A 100 17.17 -0.24 0.45
C THR A 100 16.94 0.66 -0.76
N SER A 101 16.82 0.08 -1.95
CA SER A 101 16.61 0.83 -3.18
C SER A 101 15.12 1.05 -3.46
N THR A 102 14.79 2.26 -3.89
CA THR A 102 13.47 2.67 -4.40
C THR A 102 13.50 2.89 -5.91
N ALA A 103 14.62 2.56 -6.57
CA ALA A 103 14.81 2.75 -7.99
C ALA A 103 13.98 1.77 -8.84
N ASP A 104 13.75 2.12 -10.08
CA ASP A 104 12.94 1.35 -11.04
C ASP A 104 13.47 -0.08 -11.27
N GLU A 105 14.77 -0.29 -11.12
CA GLU A 105 15.41 -1.59 -11.25
C GLU A 105 15.20 -2.53 -10.06
N GLU A 106 14.61 -2.04 -8.94
CA GLU A 106 14.34 -2.85 -7.75
C GLU A 106 12.94 -3.48 -7.81
N PRO A 107 12.80 -4.79 -8.09
CA PRO A 107 11.48 -5.44 -8.18
C PRO A 107 10.61 -5.29 -6.93
N PHE A 108 11.22 -5.21 -5.75
CA PHE A 108 10.47 -5.02 -4.51
C PHE A 108 9.86 -3.62 -4.36
N ALA A 109 10.34 -2.62 -5.11
CA ALA A 109 9.78 -1.27 -5.09
C ALA A 109 8.43 -1.16 -5.83
N HIS A 110 8.18 -2.07 -6.78
CA HIS A 110 6.99 -2.08 -7.61
C HIS A 110 5.76 -2.72 -6.96
N GLU A 111 4.61 -2.60 -7.61
CA GLU A 111 3.41 -3.35 -7.28
C GLU A 111 3.61 -4.84 -7.53
N LYS A 112 3.11 -5.69 -6.60
CA LYS A 112 3.36 -7.13 -6.64
C LYS A 112 2.11 -7.98 -6.80
N LEU A 113 0.92 -7.43 -6.48
CA LEU A 113 -0.39 -8.11 -6.53
C LEU A 113 -0.36 -9.52 -5.92
N SER A 114 0.38 -9.67 -4.84
CA SER A 114 0.68 -10.96 -4.21
C SER A 114 1.13 -10.74 -2.76
N PRO A 115 1.17 -11.77 -1.90
CA PRO A 115 1.58 -11.63 -0.51
C PRO A 115 3.11 -11.49 -0.35
N ILE A 116 3.66 -10.48 -0.99
CA ILE A 116 5.08 -10.08 -0.90
C ILE A 116 5.13 -8.63 -0.42
N LEU A 117 6.00 -8.33 0.54
CA LEU A 117 6.27 -6.99 1.06
C LEU A 117 7.75 -6.62 0.91
N ALA A 118 8.01 -5.37 0.53
CA ALA A 118 9.29 -4.74 0.75
C ALA A 118 9.37 -4.18 2.18
N MET A 119 10.49 -4.30 2.85
CA MET A 119 10.71 -3.70 4.16
C MET A 119 11.92 -2.77 4.13
N TYR A 120 11.67 -1.48 4.34
CA TYR A 120 12.66 -0.41 4.35
C TYR A 120 12.94 0.05 5.78
N LYS A 121 14.21 0.37 6.06
CA LYS A 121 14.63 0.99 7.31
C LYS A 121 14.84 2.48 7.10
N SER A 122 14.11 3.32 7.82
CA SER A 122 14.30 4.77 7.81
C SER A 122 15.08 5.27 9.04
N LYS A 123 15.73 6.39 8.90
CA LYS A 123 16.48 7.04 9.99
C LYS A 123 15.55 7.70 11.01
N ASP A 124 14.49 8.30 10.51
CA ASP A 124 13.49 9.06 11.24
C ASP A 124 12.21 9.21 10.41
N PHE A 125 11.23 9.94 10.92
CA PHE A 125 9.95 10.16 10.25
C PHE A 125 10.08 10.91 8.91
N ASP A 126 10.97 11.90 8.83
CA ASP A 126 11.17 12.67 7.60
C ASP A 126 11.77 11.81 6.50
N HIS A 127 12.77 11.03 6.83
CA HIS A 127 13.32 10.05 5.89
C HIS A 127 12.30 8.95 5.50
N SER A 128 11.36 8.61 6.39
CA SER A 128 10.25 7.70 6.02
C SER A 128 9.35 8.33 4.96
N ILE A 129 9.06 9.63 5.07
CA ILE A 129 8.28 10.37 4.07
C ILE A 129 9.02 10.45 2.73
N GLU A 130 10.33 10.66 2.73
CA GLU A 130 11.13 10.68 1.51
C GLU A 130 11.05 9.34 0.76
N ILE A 131 11.30 8.23 1.44
CA ILE A 131 11.17 6.88 0.87
C ILE A 131 9.73 6.64 0.36
N ALA A 132 8.73 7.03 1.12
CA ALA A 132 7.32 6.84 0.72
C ALA A 132 6.97 7.65 -0.52
N LYS A 133 7.49 8.88 -0.66
CA LYS A 133 7.29 9.71 -1.86
C LYS A 133 7.92 9.07 -3.09
N GLU A 134 9.15 8.58 -2.99
CA GLU A 134 9.85 7.91 -4.09
C GLU A 134 9.06 6.68 -4.56
N LEU A 135 8.59 5.84 -3.64
CA LEU A 135 7.77 4.67 -3.96
C LEU A 135 6.41 5.03 -4.59
N VAL A 136 5.76 6.10 -4.11
CA VAL A 136 4.51 6.61 -4.70
C VAL A 136 4.76 7.17 -6.10
N GLU A 137 5.85 7.90 -6.32
CA GLU A 137 6.22 8.44 -7.62
C GLU A 137 6.57 7.34 -8.63
N LEU A 138 7.15 6.22 -8.18
CA LEU A 138 7.47 5.07 -9.03
C LEU A 138 6.21 4.37 -9.58
N GLY A 139 5.20 4.13 -8.76
CA GLY A 139 4.07 3.31 -9.21
C GLY A 139 2.74 3.53 -8.50
N GLY A 140 2.62 4.52 -7.62
CA GLY A 140 1.44 4.71 -6.78
C GLY A 140 0.76 6.06 -6.86
N LEU A 141 1.10 6.91 -7.84
CA LEU A 141 0.56 8.26 -7.95
C LEU A 141 -0.97 8.27 -7.95
N GLY A 142 -1.54 9.03 -7.01
CA GLY A 142 -2.98 9.19 -6.84
C GLY A 142 -3.68 8.05 -6.11
N HIS A 143 -2.99 6.93 -5.82
CA HIS A 143 -3.65 5.74 -5.28
C HIS A 143 -3.88 5.84 -3.75
N THR A 144 -3.09 5.19 -2.93
CA THR A 144 -3.33 5.06 -1.49
C THR A 144 -2.02 5.08 -0.72
N SER A 145 -1.97 5.85 0.36
CA SER A 145 -0.89 5.85 1.34
C SER A 145 -1.43 5.58 2.74
N LEU A 146 -0.63 4.95 3.58
CA LEU A 146 -1.01 4.55 4.92
C LEU A 146 0.04 5.00 5.93
N LEU A 147 -0.41 5.52 7.06
CA LEU A 147 0.44 5.86 8.19
C LEU A 147 -0.06 5.18 9.46
N TYR A 148 0.82 4.46 10.13
CA TYR A 148 0.63 4.00 11.50
C TYR A 148 1.38 4.93 12.47
N VAL A 149 0.64 5.57 13.34
CA VAL A 149 1.16 6.63 14.22
C VAL A 149 0.41 6.62 15.56
N ASP A 150 1.01 7.21 16.59
CA ASP A 150 0.26 7.45 17.83
C ASP A 150 -0.85 8.48 17.57
N PRO A 151 -2.10 8.24 18.01
CA PRO A 151 -3.20 9.18 17.78
C PRO A 151 -2.96 10.60 18.31
N SER A 152 -2.06 10.79 19.28
CA SER A 152 -1.70 12.10 19.80
C SER A 152 -0.79 12.92 18.88
N GLU A 153 -0.16 12.31 17.88
CA GLU A 153 0.80 12.94 16.97
C GLU A 153 0.14 13.51 15.70
N SER A 154 -0.85 14.38 15.86
CA SER A 154 -1.60 14.99 14.74
C SER A 154 -0.71 15.73 13.74
N GLU A 155 0.36 16.38 14.20
CA GLU A 155 1.33 17.06 13.33
C GLU A 155 2.00 16.11 12.33
N LYS A 156 2.25 14.86 12.72
CA LYS A 156 2.78 13.84 11.81
C LYS A 156 1.74 13.42 10.78
N VAL A 157 0.48 13.34 11.19
CA VAL A 157 -0.64 13.04 10.27
C VAL A 157 -0.76 14.13 9.22
N ASP A 158 -0.76 15.39 9.64
CA ASP A 158 -0.85 16.55 8.73
C ASP A 158 0.34 16.60 7.78
N LYS A 159 1.57 16.44 8.31
CA LYS A 159 2.79 16.44 7.51
C LYS A 159 2.78 15.32 6.47
N PHE A 160 2.40 14.11 6.84
CA PHE A 160 2.27 12.98 5.93
C PHE A 160 1.17 13.24 4.89
N GLY A 161 0.00 13.75 5.32
CA GLY A 161 -1.11 14.08 4.46
C GLY A 161 -0.76 15.08 3.35
N VAL A 162 -0.01 16.12 3.71
CA VAL A 162 0.47 17.13 2.74
C VAL A 162 1.54 16.57 1.80
N ALA A 163 2.39 15.66 2.28
CA ALA A 163 3.52 15.16 1.51
C ALA A 163 3.13 14.12 0.45
N MET A 164 2.11 13.28 0.72
CA MET A 164 1.74 12.16 -0.15
C MET A 164 0.86 12.60 -1.32
N LYS A 165 1.30 12.31 -2.54
CA LYS A 165 0.53 12.54 -3.78
C LYS A 165 -0.42 11.36 -4.04
N THR A 166 -1.32 11.08 -3.08
CA THR A 166 -2.31 9.99 -3.15
C THR A 166 -3.70 10.51 -2.77
N GLY A 167 -4.74 10.00 -3.42
CA GLY A 167 -6.12 10.42 -3.20
C GLY A 167 -6.72 9.88 -1.89
N ARG A 168 -6.11 8.84 -1.33
CA ARG A 168 -6.51 8.21 -0.07
C ARG A 168 -5.33 8.14 0.87
N ILE A 169 -5.48 8.77 2.03
CA ILE A 169 -4.51 8.71 3.12
C ILE A 169 -5.21 8.06 4.32
N LEU A 170 -4.75 6.88 4.66
CA LEU A 170 -5.33 6.05 5.71
C LEU A 170 -4.49 6.16 6.97
N ILE A 171 -5.12 6.18 8.12
CA ILE A 171 -4.44 6.26 9.42
C ILE A 171 -4.87 5.09 10.30
N ASN A 172 -3.89 4.31 10.75
CA ASN A 172 -4.08 3.23 11.73
C ASN A 172 -5.17 2.21 11.36
N MET A 173 -5.25 1.81 10.08
CA MET A 173 -6.20 0.80 9.59
C MET A 173 -5.58 -0.08 8.51
N PRO A 174 -6.09 -1.28 8.22
CA PRO A 174 -5.61 -2.12 7.13
C PRO A 174 -5.86 -1.42 5.78
N ALA A 175 -4.83 -1.27 4.92
CA ALA A 175 -4.95 -0.44 3.72
C ALA A 175 -5.98 -1.00 2.72
N SER A 176 -5.97 -2.30 2.42
CA SER A 176 -6.92 -2.89 1.47
C SER A 176 -8.38 -2.69 1.91
N LEU A 177 -8.68 -2.97 3.17
CA LEU A 177 -10.04 -2.87 3.70
C LEU A 177 -10.47 -1.42 3.94
N GLY A 178 -9.55 -0.57 4.41
CA GLY A 178 -9.84 0.85 4.63
C GLY A 178 -10.05 1.63 3.33
N ALA A 179 -9.29 1.31 2.27
CA ALA A 179 -9.39 2.00 0.99
C ALA A 179 -10.67 1.68 0.22
N ILE A 180 -11.15 0.45 0.28
CA ILE A 180 -12.41 0.07 -0.37
C ILE A 180 -13.64 0.66 0.32
N GLY A 181 -13.47 1.26 1.51
CA GLY A 181 -14.52 2.01 2.21
C GLY A 181 -15.41 1.14 3.10
N ASP A 182 -16.15 1.81 3.98
CA ASP A 182 -17.22 1.26 4.85
C ASP A 182 -16.80 0.28 5.96
N VAL A 183 -15.64 -0.36 5.90
CA VAL A 183 -15.23 -1.34 6.93
C VAL A 183 -14.61 -0.66 8.16
N TYR A 184 -13.70 0.30 7.95
CA TYR A 184 -12.93 0.98 9.01
C TYR A 184 -13.17 2.48 9.07
N ASN A 185 -13.88 3.06 8.11
CA ASN A 185 -14.14 4.50 8.05
C ASN A 185 -15.42 4.81 7.28
N PHE A 186 -16.00 5.98 7.55
CA PHE A 186 -17.19 6.49 6.85
C PHE A 186 -16.87 7.63 5.87
N LYS A 187 -15.59 7.91 5.62
CA LYS A 187 -15.16 8.98 4.70
C LYS A 187 -15.08 8.52 3.26
N LEU A 188 -14.86 7.23 3.05
CA LEU A 188 -14.75 6.63 1.72
C LEU A 188 -15.99 5.81 1.42
N ALA A 189 -16.65 6.07 0.30
CA ALA A 189 -17.78 5.28 -0.15
C ALA A 189 -17.32 3.87 -0.54
N PRO A 190 -18.13 2.82 -0.30
CA PRO A 190 -17.77 1.45 -0.67
C PRO A 190 -17.55 1.31 -2.17
N SER A 191 -16.37 0.88 -2.58
CA SER A 191 -16.03 0.64 -3.99
C SER A 191 -14.78 -0.23 -4.13
N LEU A 192 -14.74 -1.03 -5.18
CA LEU A 192 -13.52 -1.72 -5.64
C LEU A 192 -12.82 -0.95 -6.77
N THR A 193 -13.40 0.15 -7.25
CA THR A 193 -12.80 1.03 -8.26
C THR A 193 -12.34 2.32 -7.56
N LEU A 194 -11.03 2.45 -7.42
CA LEU A 194 -10.40 3.53 -6.68
C LEU A 194 -9.79 4.54 -7.66
N GLY A 195 -10.43 5.71 -7.81
CA GLY A 195 -9.92 6.77 -8.66
C GLY A 195 -8.61 7.35 -8.12
N CYS A 196 -7.67 7.64 -9.01
CA CYS A 196 -6.35 8.19 -8.67
C CYS A 196 -6.21 9.69 -9.01
N GLY A 197 -7.27 10.33 -9.48
CA GLY A 197 -7.29 11.76 -9.81
C GLY A 197 -6.27 12.16 -10.86
N SER A 198 -5.96 13.44 -10.93
CA SER A 198 -5.00 13.99 -11.89
C SER A 198 -3.58 13.44 -11.71
N TRP A 199 -3.17 13.12 -10.50
CA TRP A 199 -1.86 12.49 -10.27
C TRP A 199 -1.72 11.14 -10.96
N GLY A 200 -2.77 10.32 -10.99
CA GLY A 200 -2.80 9.02 -11.66
C GLY A 200 -3.38 9.07 -13.08
N GLY A 201 -3.57 10.28 -13.66
CA GLY A 201 -4.16 10.44 -15.00
C GLY A 201 -5.64 10.07 -15.10
N ASN A 202 -6.35 10.10 -13.99
CA ASN A 202 -7.78 9.78 -13.92
C ASN A 202 -8.66 11.05 -13.81
N SER A 203 -9.91 10.93 -14.25
CA SER A 203 -10.91 11.98 -14.10
C SER A 203 -11.55 12.02 -12.71
N VAL A 204 -11.42 10.95 -11.92
CA VAL A 204 -12.01 10.77 -10.59
C VAL A 204 -10.92 10.53 -9.57
N SER A 205 -10.95 11.23 -8.44
CA SER A 205 -9.99 11.08 -7.33
C SER A 205 -10.56 10.37 -6.12
N GLU A 206 -11.79 9.91 -6.18
CA GLU A 206 -12.50 9.25 -5.09
C GLU A 206 -12.90 7.81 -5.44
N ASN A 207 -13.53 7.12 -4.50
CA ASN A 207 -14.07 5.78 -4.72
C ASN A 207 -15.25 5.87 -5.69
N VAL A 208 -15.16 5.18 -6.82
CA VAL A 208 -16.13 5.29 -7.92
C VAL A 208 -17.43 4.59 -7.55
N GLY A 209 -18.52 5.31 -7.61
CA GLY A 209 -19.88 4.83 -7.37
C GLY A 209 -20.84 5.16 -8.50
N VAL A 210 -22.12 4.87 -8.31
CA VAL A 210 -23.19 5.08 -9.31
C VAL A 210 -23.26 6.51 -9.81
N SER A 211 -23.01 7.50 -8.95
CA SER A 211 -23.00 8.93 -9.30
C SER A 211 -22.02 9.29 -10.43
N HIS A 212 -20.95 8.52 -10.58
CA HIS A 212 -19.94 8.71 -11.63
C HIS A 212 -20.36 8.16 -12.99
N LEU A 213 -21.44 7.37 -13.04
CA LEU A 213 -21.95 6.73 -14.27
C LEU A 213 -23.14 7.46 -14.86
N ILE A 214 -23.59 8.55 -14.21
CA ILE A 214 -24.73 9.35 -14.67
C ILE A 214 -24.28 10.73 -15.14
N ASN A 215 -24.96 11.25 -16.16
CA ASN A 215 -24.77 12.62 -16.62
C ASN A 215 -25.66 13.57 -15.83
N VAL A 216 -25.07 14.49 -15.09
CA VAL A 216 -25.78 15.55 -14.37
C VAL A 216 -25.91 16.75 -15.29
N LYS A 217 -27.14 17.28 -15.42
CA LYS A 217 -27.42 18.55 -16.12
C LYS A 217 -27.84 19.61 -15.11
N THR A 218 -27.28 20.78 -15.26
CA THR A 218 -27.66 21.94 -14.44
C THR A 218 -28.57 22.86 -15.25
N VAL A 219 -29.73 23.15 -14.71
CA VAL A 219 -30.61 24.22 -15.22
C VAL A 219 -30.45 25.43 -14.29
N ALA A 220 -29.99 26.52 -14.83
CA ALA A 220 -29.77 27.76 -14.08
C ALA A 220 -30.64 28.87 -14.65
N GLU A 221 -31.41 29.50 -13.77
CA GLU A 221 -32.23 30.66 -14.11
C GLU A 221 -31.64 31.93 -13.50
N ARG A 222 -31.84 33.05 -14.20
CA ARG A 222 -31.48 34.38 -13.71
C ARG A 222 -32.30 34.73 -12.48
N ARG A 223 -31.69 35.29 -11.46
CA ARG A 223 -32.42 35.92 -10.34
C ARG A 223 -33.18 37.16 -10.83
N GLU A 224 -34.48 37.21 -10.58
CA GLU A 224 -35.34 38.29 -11.07
C GLU A 224 -35.00 39.65 -10.44
N ASN A 225 -34.51 39.68 -9.21
CA ASN A 225 -34.26 40.89 -8.41
C ASN A 225 -32.80 41.37 -8.45
N MET A 226 -32.02 41.01 -9.45
CA MET A 226 -30.68 41.58 -9.62
C MET A 226 -30.76 42.94 -10.29
N LEU A 227 -30.39 43.97 -9.53
CA LEU A 227 -30.09 45.30 -10.08
C LEU A 227 -28.72 45.27 -10.72
N TRP A 228 -28.62 45.76 -11.94
CA TRP A 228 -27.37 45.91 -12.69
C TRP A 228 -26.69 47.19 -12.32
#